data_f584e4acd574f5e1319704fbb1725db1
#
_entry.id   f584e4acd574f5e1319704fbb1725db1
#
_cell.length_a   1.000
_cell.length_b   1.000
_cell.length_c   1.000
_cell.angle_alpha   90.00
_cell.angle_beta   90.00
_cell.angle_gamma   90.00
#
_symmetry.space_group_name_H-M   'P 1'
#
loop_
_entity.id
_entity.type
_entity.pdbx_description
1 polymer ?
#
loop_
_entity_poly.entity_id
_entity_poly.type
_entity_poly.pdbx_seq_one_letter_code
_entity_poly.pdbx_strand_id
1 'polypeptide(L)'
;VSNYHIYVDGSHINGATGYGAVILKDGEVIEELSGAVTDSNLAETRQVAGELRAVEEALAWCERNGVKEVSIFYDYDGIEKWATGAWKTNQALTRDYARAVRSSPIRISWRKVTSHTGDRWNDRADLLAKRGAGTALPPASEDTLMTELSGAAGGFIEFLMLNGVDATFERVYNQQFARIRILEQERAAGIFDLYNTRKKRLSPYLHAFNSDALKSRVEQLWGEYPGRDK
;
A
#
# COMPACT_ATOMS: atom_id res chain seq x y z
N VAL A 1 -18.48 -3.00 -15.55
CA VAL A 1 -18.67 -3.24 -14.12
C VAL A 1 -17.47 -2.63 -13.41
N SER A 2 -17.69 -1.65 -12.52
CA SER A 2 -16.60 -1.02 -11.75
C SER A 2 -15.98 -2.05 -10.81
N ASN A 3 -14.64 -2.08 -10.76
CA ASN A 3 -13.89 -3.03 -9.95
C ASN A 3 -13.47 -2.36 -8.64
N TYR A 4 -14.08 -2.78 -7.52
CA TYR A 4 -13.74 -2.25 -6.19
C TYR A 4 -12.77 -3.19 -5.48
N HIS A 5 -11.63 -2.63 -5.06
CA HIS A 5 -10.63 -3.30 -4.23
C HIS A 5 -10.52 -2.60 -2.89
N ILE A 6 -10.45 -3.36 -1.82
CA ILE A 6 -10.34 -2.83 -0.47
C ILE A 6 -9.19 -3.54 0.23
N TYR A 7 -8.22 -2.79 0.70
CA TYR A 7 -7.12 -3.28 1.53
C TYR A 7 -7.40 -2.93 2.97
N VAL A 8 -7.27 -3.89 3.86
CA VAL A 8 -7.60 -3.74 5.29
C VAL A 8 -6.42 -4.14 6.15
N ASP A 9 -6.24 -3.44 7.27
CA ASP A 9 -5.25 -3.78 8.29
C ASP A 9 -5.68 -3.30 9.68
N GLY A 10 -5.09 -3.90 10.71
CA GLY A 10 -5.27 -3.57 12.12
C GLY A 10 -3.93 -3.31 12.80
N SER A 11 -3.90 -2.37 13.74
CA SER A 11 -2.69 -2.08 14.52
C SER A 11 -3.01 -1.96 16.00
N HIS A 12 -2.08 -2.45 16.84
CA HIS A 12 -2.16 -2.24 18.28
C HIS A 12 -0.85 -1.64 18.79
N ILE A 13 -0.91 -0.40 19.27
CA ILE A 13 0.27 0.36 19.72
C ILE A 13 -0.07 1.04 21.04
N ASN A 14 0.83 0.93 22.02
CA ASN A 14 0.71 1.58 23.34
C ASN A 14 -0.64 1.40 24.04
N GLY A 15 -1.25 0.22 23.90
CA GLY A 15 -2.53 -0.10 24.54
C GLY A 15 -3.77 0.35 23.75
N ALA A 16 -3.60 1.05 22.65
CA ALA A 16 -4.68 1.45 21.74
C ALA A 16 -4.72 0.57 20.49
N THR A 17 -5.93 0.24 20.02
CA THR A 17 -6.15 -0.51 18.78
C THR A 17 -6.77 0.40 17.73
N GLY A 18 -6.25 0.34 16.53
CA GLY A 18 -6.77 1.08 15.38
C GLY A 18 -7.04 0.18 14.20
N TYR A 19 -7.87 0.66 13.29
CA TYR A 19 -8.15 0.04 12.01
C TYR A 19 -7.82 0.97 10.85
N GLY A 20 -7.49 0.39 9.71
CA GLY A 20 -7.25 1.10 8.46
C GLY A 20 -7.83 0.36 7.26
N ALA A 21 -8.43 1.10 6.34
CA ALA A 21 -8.85 0.55 5.06
C ALA A 21 -8.61 1.55 3.92
N VAL A 22 -8.17 1.02 2.77
CA VAL A 22 -8.01 1.79 1.53
C VAL A 22 -8.98 1.24 0.51
N ILE A 23 -9.86 2.08 -0.01
CA ILE A 23 -10.87 1.71 -0.99
C ILE A 23 -10.49 2.27 -2.34
N LEU A 24 -10.32 1.37 -3.31
CA LEU A 24 -10.01 1.70 -4.68
C LEU A 24 -11.20 1.38 -5.59
N LYS A 25 -11.38 2.21 -6.60
CA LYS A 25 -12.26 1.95 -7.74
C LYS A 25 -11.44 2.03 -9.02
N ASP A 26 -11.45 0.95 -9.79
CA ASP A 26 -10.72 0.87 -11.07
C ASP A 26 -9.22 1.23 -10.95
N GLY A 27 -8.62 0.91 -9.77
CA GLY A 27 -7.21 1.14 -9.45
C GLY A 27 -6.90 2.50 -8.81
N GLU A 28 -7.85 3.42 -8.73
CA GLU A 28 -7.69 4.73 -8.09
C GLU A 28 -8.26 4.73 -6.66
N VAL A 29 -7.57 5.35 -5.71
CA VAL A 29 -8.05 5.53 -4.34
C VAL A 29 -9.21 6.50 -4.33
N ILE A 30 -10.35 6.07 -3.82
CA ILE A 30 -11.54 6.91 -3.69
C ILE A 30 -11.91 7.19 -2.24
N GLU A 31 -11.42 6.39 -1.28
CA GLU A 31 -11.67 6.60 0.13
C GLU A 31 -10.58 5.95 1.00
N GLU A 32 -10.32 6.54 2.13
CA GLU A 32 -9.43 6.00 3.17
C GLU A 32 -10.13 6.07 4.52
N LEU A 33 -10.25 4.93 5.19
CA LEU A 33 -10.89 4.82 6.49
C LEU A 33 -9.84 4.58 7.56
N SER A 34 -9.96 5.25 8.68
CA SER A 34 -9.08 5.08 9.83
C SER A 34 -9.83 5.46 11.10
N GLY A 35 -9.66 4.70 12.16
CA GLY A 35 -10.27 5.02 13.44
C GLY A 35 -9.82 4.11 14.57
N ALA A 36 -10.13 4.52 15.80
CA ALA A 36 -9.87 3.73 16.99
C ALA A 36 -10.93 2.65 17.18
N VAL A 37 -10.50 1.51 17.70
CA VAL A 37 -11.39 0.45 18.17
C VAL A 37 -11.56 0.63 19.67
N THR A 38 -12.75 1.03 20.10
CA THR A 38 -13.06 1.41 21.50
C THR A 38 -13.76 0.32 22.30
N ASP A 39 -13.94 -0.88 21.73
CA ASP A 39 -14.63 -1.96 22.41
C ASP A 39 -13.81 -2.53 23.58
N SER A 40 -14.42 -2.55 24.78
CA SER A 40 -13.77 -2.91 26.05
C SER A 40 -13.41 -4.40 26.18
N ASN A 41 -13.90 -5.26 25.30
CA ASN A 41 -13.68 -6.72 25.36
C ASN A 41 -12.41 -7.20 24.63
N LEU A 42 -11.49 -6.28 24.28
CA LEU A 42 -10.37 -6.53 23.37
C LEU A 42 -9.07 -7.02 24.04
N ALA A 43 -9.08 -7.39 25.33
CA ALA A 43 -7.85 -7.65 26.08
C ALA A 43 -6.93 -8.75 25.47
N GLU A 44 -7.48 -9.71 24.74
CA GLU A 44 -6.73 -10.86 24.20
C GLU A 44 -6.52 -10.84 22.66
N THR A 45 -7.23 -9.95 21.92
CA THR A 45 -7.24 -10.00 20.44
C THR A 45 -6.90 -8.66 19.78
N ARG A 46 -6.06 -7.89 20.41
CA ARG A 46 -5.78 -6.47 20.16
C ARG A 46 -5.61 -6.08 18.68
N GLN A 47 -4.66 -6.65 17.96
CA GLN A 47 -4.42 -6.36 16.53
C GLN A 47 -5.55 -6.95 15.67
N VAL A 48 -5.95 -8.18 15.94
CA VAL A 48 -7.03 -8.87 15.21
C VAL A 48 -8.34 -8.07 15.23
N ALA A 49 -8.66 -7.43 16.35
CA ALA A 49 -9.85 -6.60 16.45
C ALA A 49 -9.80 -5.38 15.50
N GLY A 50 -8.61 -4.80 15.30
CA GLY A 50 -8.41 -3.74 14.31
C GLY A 50 -8.71 -4.22 12.89
N GLU A 51 -8.19 -5.39 12.52
CA GLU A 51 -8.41 -5.97 11.19
C GLU A 51 -9.89 -6.32 10.93
N LEU A 52 -10.57 -6.93 11.91
CA LEU A 52 -12.00 -7.23 11.78
C LEU A 52 -12.82 -5.94 11.64
N ARG A 53 -12.48 -4.91 12.43
CA ARG A 53 -13.16 -3.61 12.37
C ARG A 53 -12.93 -2.92 11.02
N ALA A 54 -11.73 -3.03 10.44
CA ALA A 54 -11.45 -2.48 9.11
C ALA A 54 -12.40 -3.05 8.04
N VAL A 55 -12.67 -4.37 8.08
CA VAL A 55 -13.63 -5.01 7.17
C VAL A 55 -15.05 -4.51 7.42
N GLU A 56 -15.49 -4.44 8.67
CA GLU A 56 -16.84 -3.97 9.01
C GLU A 56 -17.09 -2.53 8.53
N GLU A 57 -16.14 -1.62 8.78
CA GLU A 57 -16.24 -0.22 8.34
C GLU A 57 -16.20 -0.10 6.81
N ALA A 58 -15.38 -0.90 6.14
CA ALA A 58 -15.32 -0.94 4.69
C ALA A 58 -16.64 -1.43 4.08
N LEU A 59 -17.26 -2.48 4.64
CA LEU A 59 -18.56 -2.97 4.20
C LEU A 59 -19.66 -1.95 4.44
N ALA A 60 -19.67 -1.29 5.61
CA ALA A 60 -20.61 -0.23 5.92
C ALA A 60 -20.47 0.95 4.93
N TRP A 61 -19.25 1.29 4.54
CA TRP A 61 -19.01 2.28 3.49
C TRP A 61 -19.58 1.82 2.14
N CYS A 62 -19.35 0.56 1.75
CA CYS A 62 -19.90 -0.01 0.52
C CYS A 62 -21.41 0.06 0.48
N GLU A 63 -22.09 -0.28 1.57
CA GLU A 63 -23.54 -0.22 1.69
C GLU A 63 -24.07 1.21 1.49
N ARG A 64 -23.46 2.19 2.18
CA ARG A 64 -23.83 3.61 2.03
C ARG A 64 -23.62 4.14 0.62
N ASN A 65 -22.63 3.61 -0.11
CA ASN A 65 -22.30 4.05 -1.47
C ASN A 65 -22.89 3.18 -2.59
N GLY A 66 -23.76 2.23 -2.24
CA GLY A 66 -24.47 1.39 -3.22
C GLY A 66 -23.57 0.39 -3.96
N VAL A 67 -22.37 0.11 -3.43
CA VAL A 67 -21.45 -0.91 -3.97
C VAL A 67 -22.02 -2.29 -3.66
N LYS A 68 -22.01 -3.19 -4.64
CA LYS A 68 -22.64 -4.53 -4.53
C LYS A 68 -21.61 -5.66 -4.51
N GLU A 69 -20.41 -5.40 -5.00
CA GLU A 69 -19.35 -6.39 -5.13
C GLU A 69 -17.98 -5.77 -4.90
N VAL A 70 -17.14 -6.45 -4.11
CA VAL A 70 -15.79 -5.99 -3.76
C VAL A 70 -14.80 -7.15 -3.68
N SER A 71 -13.52 -6.87 -3.93
CA SER A 71 -12.42 -7.75 -3.53
C SER A 71 -11.77 -7.17 -2.27
N ILE A 72 -11.73 -7.95 -1.18
CA ILE A 72 -11.06 -7.56 0.07
C ILE A 72 -9.70 -8.23 0.13
N PHE A 73 -8.65 -7.40 0.24
CA PHE A 73 -7.26 -7.80 0.38
C PHE A 73 -6.87 -7.73 1.86
N TYR A 74 -6.33 -8.81 2.39
CA TYR A 74 -6.02 -8.99 3.82
C TYR A 74 -4.79 -9.89 4.00
N ASP A 75 -4.09 -9.79 5.11
CA ASP A 75 -2.92 -10.63 5.41
C ASP A 75 -3.15 -11.66 6.53
N TYR A 76 -4.14 -11.44 7.40
CA TYR A 76 -4.48 -12.36 8.47
C TYR A 76 -5.60 -13.35 8.09
N ASP A 77 -5.30 -14.63 8.12
CA ASP A 77 -6.22 -15.73 7.74
C ASP A 77 -7.58 -15.72 8.44
N GLY A 78 -7.65 -15.23 9.66
CA GLY A 78 -8.87 -15.19 10.44
C GLY A 78 -9.99 -14.37 9.79
N ILE A 79 -9.64 -13.33 9.05
CA ILE A 79 -10.60 -12.45 8.36
C ILE A 79 -11.54 -13.27 7.47
N GLU A 80 -11.00 -14.01 6.52
CA GLU A 80 -11.81 -14.85 5.62
C GLU A 80 -12.39 -16.06 6.35
N LYS A 81 -11.57 -16.75 7.15
CA LYS A 81 -11.96 -18.04 7.71
C LYS A 81 -13.09 -17.96 8.73
N TRP A 82 -13.21 -16.88 9.49
CA TRP A 82 -14.38 -16.63 10.36
C TRP A 82 -15.58 -16.17 9.56
N ALA A 83 -15.40 -15.28 8.59
CA ALA A 83 -16.47 -14.80 7.73
C ALA A 83 -17.16 -15.94 6.97
N THR A 84 -16.37 -16.85 6.38
CA THR A 84 -16.87 -18.00 5.61
C THR A 84 -17.31 -19.18 6.46
N GLY A 85 -16.91 -19.24 7.73
CA GLY A 85 -17.20 -20.36 8.63
C GLY A 85 -16.18 -21.50 8.57
N ALA A 86 -15.07 -21.33 7.88
CA ALA A 86 -13.97 -22.30 7.85
C ALA A 86 -13.33 -22.46 9.25
N TRP A 87 -13.33 -21.38 10.06
CA TRP A 87 -12.96 -21.43 11.46
C TRP A 87 -14.16 -21.22 12.38
N LYS A 88 -14.16 -21.94 13.52
CA LYS A 88 -15.16 -21.76 14.58
C LYS A 88 -14.98 -20.40 15.26
N THR A 89 -16.08 -19.75 15.54
CA THR A 89 -16.13 -18.47 16.26
C THR A 89 -16.40 -18.71 17.74
N ASN A 90 -15.34 -18.81 18.55
CA ASN A 90 -15.46 -19.13 19.98
C ASN A 90 -15.62 -17.87 20.86
N GLN A 91 -15.14 -16.74 20.40
CA GLN A 91 -15.19 -15.44 21.11
C GLN A 91 -16.35 -14.57 20.61
N ALA A 92 -16.86 -13.68 21.45
CA ALA A 92 -17.95 -12.76 21.09
C ALA A 92 -17.57 -11.93 19.85
N LEU A 93 -16.36 -11.35 19.86
CA LEU A 93 -15.83 -10.55 18.76
C LEU A 93 -15.90 -11.27 17.40
N THR A 94 -15.38 -12.51 17.33
CA THR A 94 -15.37 -13.28 16.08
C THR A 94 -16.77 -13.73 15.65
N ARG A 95 -17.69 -13.97 16.61
CA ARG A 95 -19.10 -14.28 16.30
C ARG A 95 -19.82 -13.08 15.72
N ASP A 96 -19.61 -11.91 16.31
CA ASP A 96 -20.29 -10.68 15.88
C ASP A 96 -19.78 -10.23 14.51
N TYR A 97 -18.45 -10.27 14.29
CA TYR A 97 -17.84 -10.09 12.99
C TYR A 97 -18.41 -11.03 11.91
N ALA A 98 -18.40 -12.35 12.17
CA ALA A 98 -18.91 -13.33 11.22
C ALA A 98 -20.40 -13.12 10.92
N ARG A 99 -21.18 -12.66 11.90
CA ARG A 99 -22.59 -12.31 11.71
C ARG A 99 -22.71 -11.05 10.83
N ALA A 100 -21.97 -10.00 11.12
CA ALA A 100 -21.98 -8.75 10.38
C ALA A 100 -21.63 -8.98 8.91
N VAL A 101 -20.53 -9.69 8.63
CA VAL A 101 -20.12 -10.00 7.26
C VAL A 101 -21.16 -10.83 6.50
N ARG A 102 -21.72 -11.87 7.13
CA ARG A 102 -22.72 -12.74 6.48
C ARG A 102 -24.08 -12.07 6.26
N SER A 103 -24.42 -11.08 7.06
CA SER A 103 -25.66 -10.31 6.88
C SER A 103 -25.51 -9.15 5.89
N SER A 104 -24.28 -8.80 5.51
CA SER A 104 -24.05 -7.76 4.50
C SER A 104 -24.55 -8.20 3.13
N PRO A 105 -25.24 -7.33 2.39
CA PRO A 105 -25.69 -7.59 1.02
C PRO A 105 -24.57 -7.55 -0.02
N ILE A 106 -23.33 -7.26 0.42
CA ILE A 106 -22.17 -7.09 -0.45
C ILE A 106 -21.58 -8.47 -0.81
N ARG A 107 -21.36 -8.71 -2.10
CA ARG A 107 -20.63 -9.89 -2.56
C ARG A 107 -19.13 -9.66 -2.38
N ILE A 108 -18.48 -10.52 -1.59
CA ILE A 108 -17.08 -10.37 -1.24
C ILE A 108 -16.24 -11.46 -1.93
N SER A 109 -15.19 -11.03 -2.62
CA SER A 109 -14.09 -11.89 -3.09
C SER A 109 -12.89 -11.70 -2.17
N TRP A 110 -12.54 -12.72 -1.42
CA TRP A 110 -11.42 -12.69 -0.49
C TRP A 110 -10.08 -12.87 -1.21
N ARG A 111 -9.10 -12.02 -0.91
CA ARG A 111 -7.78 -12.03 -1.55
C ARG A 111 -6.70 -11.91 -0.49
N LYS A 112 -6.07 -13.04 -0.15
CA LYS A 112 -4.94 -13.01 0.78
C LYS A 112 -3.72 -12.39 0.12
N VAL A 113 -3.11 -11.41 0.81
CA VAL A 113 -1.80 -10.84 0.47
C VAL A 113 -0.75 -11.33 1.46
N THR A 114 0.51 -11.27 1.07
CA THR A 114 1.61 -11.58 2.00
C THR A 114 1.99 -10.31 2.75
N SER A 115 2.03 -10.37 4.08
CA SER A 115 2.44 -9.26 4.94
C SER A 115 3.83 -8.76 4.54
N HIS A 116 4.02 -7.44 4.57
CA HIS A 116 5.33 -6.79 4.38
C HIS A 116 6.06 -7.10 3.05
N THR A 117 5.35 -7.48 2.00
CA THR A 117 5.93 -7.68 0.66
C THR A 117 6.02 -6.40 -0.17
N GLY A 118 5.70 -5.24 0.44
CA GLY A 118 5.72 -3.95 -0.23
C GLY A 118 4.55 -3.75 -1.19
N ASP A 119 3.42 -4.41 -0.94
CA ASP A 119 2.17 -4.03 -1.59
C ASP A 119 1.78 -2.64 -1.10
N ARG A 120 1.79 -1.67 -2.02
CA ARG A 120 1.54 -0.25 -1.74
C ARG A 120 0.27 -0.01 -0.92
N TRP A 121 -0.78 -0.74 -1.24
CA TRP A 121 -2.08 -0.50 -0.63
C TRP A 121 -2.24 -1.19 0.71
N ASN A 122 -1.58 -2.35 0.90
CA ASN A 122 -1.47 -2.99 2.19
C ASN A 122 -0.62 -2.15 3.16
N ASP A 123 0.52 -1.63 2.69
CA ASP A 123 1.36 -0.71 3.48
C ASP A 123 0.58 0.57 3.85
N ARG A 124 -0.30 1.07 2.96
CA ARG A 124 -1.14 2.23 3.26
C ARG A 124 -2.23 1.92 4.29
N ALA A 125 -2.85 0.73 4.23
CA ALA A 125 -3.83 0.28 5.23
C ALA A 125 -3.17 0.16 6.63
N ASP A 126 -1.94 -0.38 6.72
CA ASP A 126 -1.15 -0.42 7.95
C ASP A 126 -0.90 0.98 8.55
N LEU A 127 -0.51 1.96 7.73
CA LEU A 127 -0.35 3.34 8.17
C LEU A 127 -1.65 3.94 8.72
N LEU A 128 -2.77 3.70 8.05
CA LEU A 128 -4.09 4.13 8.50
C LEU A 128 -4.50 3.45 9.82
N ALA A 129 -4.21 2.16 9.98
CA ALA A 129 -4.45 1.43 11.22
C ALA A 129 -3.61 1.98 12.39
N LYS A 130 -2.34 2.29 12.17
CA LYS A 130 -1.47 2.96 13.14
C LYS A 130 -1.99 4.33 13.54
N ARG A 131 -2.48 5.12 12.58
CA ARG A 131 -3.16 6.40 12.85
C ARG A 131 -4.38 6.20 13.73
N GLY A 132 -5.21 5.22 13.42
CA GLY A 132 -6.39 4.87 14.22
C GLY A 132 -6.04 4.47 15.64
N ALA A 133 -4.89 3.84 15.87
CA ALA A 133 -4.35 3.51 17.20
C ALA A 133 -3.73 4.73 17.94
N GLY A 134 -3.90 5.95 17.43
CA GLY A 134 -3.41 7.17 18.07
C GLY A 134 -1.92 7.46 17.82
N THR A 135 -1.28 6.73 16.94
CA THR A 135 0.03 7.14 16.43
C THR A 135 -0.22 8.37 15.55
N ALA A 136 0.40 9.49 15.87
CA ALA A 136 0.43 10.59 14.93
C ALA A 136 0.92 10.02 13.60
N LEU A 137 0.19 10.25 12.50
CA LEU A 137 0.81 10.05 11.19
C LEU A 137 2.13 10.81 11.25
N PRO A 138 3.22 10.21 10.79
CA PRO A 138 4.41 11.01 10.58
C PRO A 138 3.95 12.28 9.86
N PRO A 139 4.44 13.46 10.29
CA PRO A 139 4.01 14.72 9.70
C PRO A 139 4.08 14.57 8.17
N ALA A 140 3.31 15.33 7.43
CA ALA A 140 3.18 15.32 5.96
C ALA A 140 4.51 15.18 5.17
N SER A 141 5.64 15.13 5.87
CA SER A 141 6.99 14.81 5.40
C SER A 141 7.12 13.42 4.76
N GLU A 142 6.33 12.41 5.12
CA GLU A 142 6.47 11.06 4.50
C GLU A 142 5.67 10.93 3.20
N ASP A 143 4.44 11.46 3.17
CA ASP A 143 3.72 11.60 1.90
C ASP A 143 4.45 12.59 0.98
N THR A 144 5.07 13.63 1.53
CA THR A 144 5.91 14.56 0.80
C THR A 144 7.15 13.86 0.24
N LEU A 145 7.83 13.02 1.04
CA LEU A 145 9.03 12.30 0.59
C LEU A 145 8.70 11.26 -0.48
N MET A 146 7.58 10.53 -0.33
CA MET A 146 7.10 9.61 -1.37
C MET A 146 6.71 10.34 -2.65
N THR A 147 6.05 11.48 -2.52
CA THR A 147 5.66 12.33 -3.66
C THR A 147 6.89 12.94 -4.32
N GLU A 148 7.86 13.42 -3.55
CA GLU A 148 9.14 13.95 -4.05
C GLU A 148 9.95 12.88 -4.79
N LEU A 149 10.10 11.68 -4.21
CA LEU A 149 10.81 10.56 -4.84
C LEU A 149 10.10 10.06 -6.11
N SER A 150 8.77 9.95 -6.07
CA SER A 150 7.96 9.55 -7.23
C SER A 150 8.02 10.61 -8.33
N GLY A 151 7.93 11.88 -7.97
CA GLY A 151 8.06 13.00 -8.91
C GLY A 151 9.45 13.10 -9.53
N ALA A 152 10.51 12.93 -8.72
CA ALA A 152 11.88 12.91 -9.20
C ALA A 152 12.14 11.71 -10.15
N ALA A 153 11.62 10.54 -9.81
CA ALA A 153 11.70 9.36 -10.66
C ALA A 153 10.93 9.56 -11.98
N GLY A 154 9.73 10.13 -11.93
CA GLY A 154 8.93 10.46 -13.12
C GLY A 154 9.64 11.43 -14.04
N GLY A 155 10.18 12.51 -13.50
CA GLY A 155 10.95 13.48 -14.29
C GLY A 155 12.23 12.89 -14.93
N PHE A 156 12.90 11.98 -14.23
CA PHE A 156 14.06 11.30 -14.82
C PHE A 156 13.65 10.28 -15.89
N ILE A 157 12.54 9.57 -15.70
CA ILE A 157 12.00 8.67 -16.74
C ILE A 157 11.67 9.44 -18.01
N GLU A 158 10.99 10.57 -17.92
CA GLU A 158 10.70 11.44 -19.08
C GLU A 158 11.99 11.87 -19.78
N PHE A 159 13.01 12.26 -19.00
CA PHE A 159 14.32 12.63 -19.54
C PHE A 159 15.02 11.47 -20.26
N LEU A 160 14.98 10.26 -19.68
CA LEU A 160 15.51 9.04 -20.31
C LEU A 160 14.81 8.75 -21.64
N MET A 161 13.49 8.78 -21.65
CA MET A 161 12.69 8.51 -22.86
C MET A 161 12.97 9.54 -23.98
N LEU A 162 13.09 10.82 -23.63
CA LEU A 162 13.47 11.87 -24.58
C LEU A 162 14.88 11.68 -25.18
N ASN A 163 15.76 10.93 -24.48
CA ASN A 163 17.11 10.61 -24.91
C ASN A 163 17.26 9.18 -25.45
N GLY A 164 16.12 8.54 -25.81
CA GLY A 164 16.10 7.23 -26.48
C GLY A 164 16.36 6.03 -25.56
N VAL A 165 16.16 6.19 -24.25
CA VAL A 165 16.25 5.10 -23.28
C VAL A 165 14.85 4.85 -22.70
N ASP A 166 14.29 3.69 -22.98
CA ASP A 166 12.99 3.30 -22.45
C ASP A 166 13.10 2.96 -20.95
N ALA A 167 12.21 3.53 -20.17
CA ALA A 167 12.18 3.34 -18.73
C ALA A 167 10.76 3.37 -18.17
N THR A 168 10.54 2.68 -17.06
CA THR A 168 9.25 2.68 -16.36
C THR A 168 9.46 2.76 -14.85
N PHE A 169 8.53 3.45 -14.19
CA PHE A 169 8.50 3.51 -12.73
C PHE A 169 7.98 2.19 -12.16
N GLU A 170 8.68 1.64 -11.17
CA GLU A 170 8.21 0.45 -10.47
C GLU A 170 7.45 0.83 -9.21
N ARG A 171 8.12 1.40 -8.23
CA ARG A 171 7.56 1.91 -6.97
C ARG A 171 8.60 2.61 -6.10
N VAL A 172 8.15 3.22 -5.00
CA VAL A 172 9.04 3.62 -3.89
C VAL A 172 9.14 2.47 -2.89
N TYR A 173 10.36 2.14 -2.48
CA TYR A 173 10.65 1.09 -1.51
C TYR A 173 10.99 1.69 -0.14
N ASN A 174 10.26 1.27 0.89
CA ASN A 174 10.51 1.62 2.29
C ASN A 174 10.74 3.13 2.52
N GLN A 175 10.13 3.98 1.69
CA GLN A 175 10.33 5.45 1.72
C GLN A 175 11.81 5.88 1.57
N GLN A 176 12.69 4.98 1.14
CA GLN A 176 14.12 5.22 1.04
C GLN A 176 14.58 5.48 -0.39
N PHE A 177 13.98 4.79 -1.35
CA PHE A 177 14.34 4.95 -2.74
C PHE A 177 13.18 4.64 -3.70
N ALA A 178 13.19 5.32 -4.84
CA ALA A 178 12.31 5.02 -5.96
C ALA A 178 13.01 4.10 -6.95
N ARG A 179 12.35 3.05 -7.43
CA ARG A 179 12.90 2.13 -8.43
C ARG A 179 12.38 2.43 -9.81
N ILE A 180 13.31 2.55 -10.74
CA ILE A 180 13.08 2.71 -12.17
C ILE A 180 13.64 1.49 -12.88
N ARG A 181 12.84 0.84 -13.72
CA ARG A 181 13.29 -0.22 -14.63
C ARG A 181 13.69 0.38 -15.95
N ILE A 182 14.89 0.08 -16.38
CA ILE A 182 15.37 0.39 -17.73
C ILE A 182 14.98 -0.77 -18.64
N LEU A 183 14.44 -0.44 -19.79
CA LEU A 183 13.92 -1.42 -20.75
C LEU A 183 14.74 -1.40 -22.05
N GLU A 184 14.85 -2.56 -22.68
CA GLU A 184 15.36 -2.71 -24.03
C GLU A 184 14.46 -3.71 -24.76
N GLN A 185 13.84 -3.27 -25.86
CA GLN A 185 12.83 -4.07 -26.58
C GLN A 185 11.71 -4.60 -25.65
N GLU A 186 11.18 -3.74 -24.79
CA GLU A 186 10.12 -4.03 -23.80
C GLU A 186 10.53 -5.04 -22.69
N ARG A 187 11.80 -5.42 -22.63
CA ARG A 187 12.32 -6.35 -21.59
C ARG A 187 13.16 -5.60 -20.56
N ALA A 188 13.13 -6.04 -19.32
CA ALA A 188 13.98 -5.47 -18.28
C ALA A 188 15.46 -5.62 -18.66
N ALA A 189 16.17 -4.52 -18.75
CA ALA A 189 17.56 -4.41 -19.16
C ALA A 189 18.47 -3.81 -18.08
N GLY A 190 17.90 -3.22 -17.03
CA GLY A 190 18.63 -2.66 -15.92
C GLY A 190 17.72 -2.10 -14.82
N ILE A 191 18.30 -1.82 -13.67
CA ILE A 191 17.61 -1.21 -12.54
C ILE A 191 18.37 0.05 -12.10
N PHE A 192 17.63 1.13 -11.94
CA PHE A 192 18.09 2.40 -11.41
C PHE A 192 17.28 2.73 -10.15
N ASP A 193 17.94 2.67 -9.00
CA ASP A 193 17.34 3.04 -7.73
C ASP A 193 17.75 4.47 -7.35
N LEU A 194 16.77 5.34 -7.11
CA LEU A 194 16.97 6.74 -6.77
C LEU A 194 16.74 6.94 -5.27
N TYR A 195 17.81 7.16 -4.52
CA TYR A 195 17.77 7.39 -3.08
C TYR A 195 17.68 8.87 -2.73
N ASN A 196 16.87 9.21 -1.73
CA ASN A 196 16.96 10.51 -1.08
C ASN A 196 17.92 10.40 0.12
N THR A 197 19.05 11.08 0.01
CA THR A 197 20.06 11.08 1.08
C THR A 197 19.67 12.00 2.22
N ARG A 198 20.24 11.80 3.42
CA ARG A 198 20.04 12.67 4.59
C ARG A 198 20.35 14.16 4.34
N LYS A 199 21.05 14.49 3.26
CA LYS A 199 21.36 15.87 2.84
C LYS A 199 20.35 16.42 1.81
N LYS A 200 19.22 15.76 1.62
CA LYS A 200 18.21 16.08 0.60
C LYS A 200 18.78 16.11 -0.83
N ARG A 201 19.76 15.28 -1.10
CA ARG A 201 20.29 15.07 -2.45
C ARG A 201 19.86 13.73 -2.97
N LEU A 202 19.43 13.70 -4.22
CA LEU A 202 19.13 12.46 -4.93
C LEU A 202 20.42 11.74 -5.29
N SER A 203 20.51 10.46 -4.96
CA SER A 203 21.68 9.63 -5.23
C SER A 203 21.27 8.37 -6.00
N PRO A 204 21.85 8.12 -7.18
CA PRO A 204 21.53 6.95 -7.98
C PRO A 204 22.30 5.72 -7.50
N TYR A 205 21.67 4.56 -7.66
CA TYR A 205 22.33 3.26 -7.57
C TYR A 205 21.90 2.38 -8.75
N LEU A 206 22.85 2.05 -9.61
CA LEU A 206 22.63 1.32 -10.85
C LEU A 206 23.09 -0.13 -10.71
N HIS A 207 22.19 -1.09 -10.95
CA HIS A 207 22.51 -2.50 -10.83
C HIS A 207 21.67 -3.36 -11.82
N ALA A 208 22.01 -4.64 -11.92
CA ALA A 208 21.31 -5.64 -12.77
C ALA A 208 21.20 -5.22 -14.25
N PHE A 209 22.19 -4.49 -14.77
CA PHE A 209 22.27 -4.18 -16.19
C PHE A 209 22.77 -5.37 -16.99
N ASN A 210 22.14 -5.64 -18.14
CA ASN A 210 22.53 -6.67 -19.10
C ASN A 210 23.67 -6.21 -20.03
N SER A 211 24.00 -4.90 -20.04
CA SER A 211 25.01 -4.29 -20.90
C SER A 211 25.70 -3.14 -20.18
N ASP A 212 27.05 -3.13 -20.19
CA ASP A 212 27.86 -2.01 -19.67
C ASP A 212 27.66 -0.74 -20.47
N ALA A 213 27.41 -0.86 -21.77
CA ALA A 213 27.14 0.29 -22.64
C ALA A 213 25.83 0.99 -22.22
N LEU A 214 24.75 0.22 -21.97
CA LEU A 214 23.48 0.77 -21.50
C LEU A 214 23.63 1.40 -20.11
N LYS A 215 24.33 0.74 -19.20
CA LYS A 215 24.63 1.26 -17.86
C LYS A 215 25.35 2.61 -17.94
N SER A 216 26.43 2.69 -18.70
CA SER A 216 27.22 3.92 -18.89
C SER A 216 26.37 5.03 -19.53
N ARG A 217 25.48 4.68 -20.47
CA ARG A 217 24.56 5.65 -21.06
C ARG A 217 23.58 6.22 -20.05
N VAL A 218 22.99 5.39 -19.18
CA VAL A 218 22.09 5.83 -18.12
C VAL A 218 22.83 6.68 -17.07
N GLU A 219 24.05 6.30 -16.70
CA GLU A 219 24.90 7.11 -15.81
C GLU A 219 25.22 8.48 -16.38
N GLN A 220 25.57 8.55 -17.67
CA GLN A 220 25.79 9.81 -18.36
C GLN A 220 24.53 10.69 -18.34
N LEU A 221 23.38 10.12 -18.69
CA LEU A 221 22.10 10.84 -18.71
C LEU A 221 21.70 11.33 -17.31
N TRP A 222 21.98 10.56 -16.26
CA TRP A 222 21.80 11.05 -14.91
C TRP A 222 22.69 12.27 -14.61
N GLY A 223 23.93 12.25 -15.06
CA GLY A 223 24.87 13.39 -14.97
C GLY A 223 24.37 14.66 -15.67
N GLU A 224 23.61 14.50 -16.75
CA GLU A 224 23.06 15.58 -17.58
C GLU A 224 21.65 16.01 -17.12
N TYR A 225 20.97 15.23 -16.24
CA TYR A 225 19.59 15.49 -15.82
C TYR A 225 19.47 16.76 -14.98
N PRO A 226 18.69 17.77 -15.43
CA PRO A 226 18.60 19.06 -14.72
C PRO A 226 17.89 18.96 -13.35
N GLY A 227 17.12 17.90 -13.11
CA GLY A 227 16.36 17.69 -11.90
C GLY A 227 17.14 17.00 -10.77
N ARG A 228 18.39 16.58 -10.97
CA ARG A 228 19.19 15.82 -9.99
C ARG A 228 19.57 16.60 -8.72
N ASP A 229 19.66 17.92 -8.84
CA ASP A 229 20.11 18.82 -7.77
C ASP A 229 18.98 19.65 -7.14
N LYS A 230 17.72 19.27 -7.42
CA LYS A 230 16.52 19.97 -6.90
C LYS A 230 16.02 19.39 -5.59
#